data_df000de0a56e1f961c9a8fcf0272239e
#
_entry.id   df000de0a56e1f961c9a8fcf0272239e
#
_cell.length_a   1.000
_cell.length_b   1.000
_cell.length_c   1.000
_cell.angle_alpha   90.00
_cell.angle_beta   90.00
_cell.angle_gamma   90.00
#
_symmetry.space_group_name_H-M   'P 1'
#
loop_
_entity.id
_entity.type
_entity.pdbx_description
1 polymer ?
#
loop_
_entity_poly.entity_id
_entity_poly.type
_entity_poly.pdbx_seq_one_letter_code
_entity_poly.pdbx_strand_id
1 'polypeptide(L)'
;LELMQKLQKEHDMGILFITHDLGVIAELADKVVVMYKGNIVEQGSVWDIFNNPQHPYTKGLLACRPPLDKRYKFLPTVSDFMQTNEKGESVANDISVEDFTKDLVVSKVERDKQQKALFAQEPLLQIKNLKTYFPIRNGFFGGITDYVKAVDNISFDIFAGETLGLVGESGCGKTTTGRTILRLNEPTSGQMLY
;
A
#
# COMPACT_ATOMS: atom_id res chain seq x y z
N LEU A 1 -11.86 -5.28 12.43
CA LEU A 1 -13.04 -4.44 12.16
C LEU A 1 -14.28 -5.02 12.82
N GLU A 2 -14.62 -6.29 12.62
CA GLU A 2 -15.81 -6.96 13.19
C GLU A 2 -15.95 -6.79 14.71
N LEU A 3 -14.85 -6.90 15.47
CA LEU A 3 -14.88 -6.70 16.92
C LEU A 3 -15.31 -5.27 17.30
N MET A 4 -14.88 -4.27 16.55
CA MET A 4 -15.26 -2.87 16.80
C MET A 4 -16.76 -2.67 16.54
N GLN A 5 -17.27 -3.19 15.43
CA GLN A 5 -18.71 -3.14 15.11
C GLN A 5 -19.57 -3.89 16.15
N LYS A 6 -19.04 -5.03 16.64
CA LYS A 6 -19.73 -5.78 17.70
C LYS A 6 -19.79 -4.98 18.99
N LEU A 7 -18.67 -4.42 19.47
CA LEU A 7 -18.62 -3.59 20.67
C LEU A 7 -19.48 -2.33 20.54
N GLN A 8 -19.49 -1.70 19.38
CA GLN A 8 -20.33 -0.54 19.11
C GLN A 8 -21.83 -0.87 19.34
N LYS A 9 -22.28 -2.02 18.81
CA LYS A 9 -23.67 -2.47 18.97
C LYS A 9 -24.00 -2.92 20.38
N GLU A 10 -23.09 -3.66 21.04
CA GLU A 10 -23.30 -4.18 22.39
C GLU A 10 -23.34 -3.08 23.46
N HIS A 11 -22.60 -2.00 23.25
CA HIS A 11 -22.47 -0.91 24.23
C HIS A 11 -23.10 0.42 23.80
N ASP A 12 -23.80 0.45 22.65
CA ASP A 12 -24.42 1.66 22.08
C ASP A 12 -23.45 2.84 21.99
N MET A 13 -22.21 2.57 21.52
CA MET A 13 -21.13 3.55 21.48
C MET A 13 -21.09 4.31 20.16
N GLY A 14 -20.76 5.60 20.23
CA GLY A 14 -20.26 6.33 19.07
C GLY A 14 -18.76 6.09 18.89
N ILE A 15 -18.32 5.81 17.68
CA ILE A 15 -16.90 5.62 17.35
C ILE A 15 -16.42 6.76 16.45
N LEU A 16 -15.38 7.49 16.89
CA LEU A 16 -14.63 8.38 16.03
C LEU A 16 -13.40 7.64 15.51
N PHE A 17 -13.38 7.33 14.20
CA PHE A 17 -12.29 6.62 13.57
C PHE A 17 -11.46 7.56 12.70
N ILE A 18 -10.17 7.70 13.01
CA ILE A 18 -9.24 8.57 12.27
C ILE A 18 -8.26 7.71 11.50
N THR A 19 -8.28 7.81 10.19
CA THR A 19 -7.40 7.04 9.29
C THR A 19 -7.22 7.75 7.96
N HIS A 20 -6.18 7.36 7.24
CA HIS A 20 -5.98 7.70 5.82
C HIS A 20 -6.39 6.54 4.88
N ASP A 21 -6.82 5.41 5.43
CA ASP A 21 -7.27 4.26 4.65
C ASP A 21 -8.76 4.39 4.30
N LEU A 22 -8.99 4.75 3.05
CA LEU A 22 -10.35 4.91 2.51
C LEU A 22 -11.12 3.59 2.42
N GLY A 23 -10.42 2.45 2.33
CA GLY A 23 -11.07 1.13 2.33
C GLY A 23 -11.71 0.82 3.68
N VAL A 24 -11.00 1.11 4.77
CA VAL A 24 -11.51 0.96 6.13
C VAL A 24 -12.70 1.88 6.38
N ILE A 25 -12.63 3.14 5.92
CA ILE A 25 -13.75 4.09 6.03
C ILE A 25 -14.96 3.61 5.27
N ALA A 26 -14.78 3.10 4.03
CA ALA A 26 -15.88 2.59 3.22
C ALA A 26 -16.62 1.41 3.87
N GLU A 27 -15.93 0.61 4.68
CA GLU A 27 -16.48 -0.57 5.34
C GLU A 27 -17.15 -0.25 6.68
N LEU A 28 -16.58 0.70 7.46
CA LEU A 28 -16.99 0.90 8.86
C LEU A 28 -17.85 2.13 9.10
N ALA A 29 -17.65 3.21 8.35
CA ALA A 29 -18.20 4.49 8.72
C ALA A 29 -19.61 4.71 8.16
N ASP A 30 -20.49 5.31 8.95
CA ASP A 30 -21.79 5.82 8.50
C ASP A 30 -21.65 7.20 7.87
N LYS A 31 -20.77 8.04 8.44
CA LYS A 31 -20.52 9.41 8.03
C LYS A 31 -19.02 9.68 7.93
N VAL A 32 -18.62 10.44 6.93
CA VAL A 32 -17.24 10.86 6.70
C VAL A 32 -17.09 12.35 6.84
N VAL A 33 -16.00 12.77 7.46
CA VAL A 33 -15.55 14.16 7.52
C VAL A 33 -14.16 14.22 6.88
N VAL A 34 -14.03 14.94 5.78
CA VAL A 34 -12.77 15.13 5.07
C VAL A 34 -12.11 16.42 5.55
N MET A 35 -10.85 16.30 5.98
CA MET A 35 -10.07 17.43 6.46
C MET A 35 -8.89 17.73 5.52
N TYR A 36 -8.66 19.03 5.28
CA TYR A 36 -7.51 19.51 4.52
C TYR A 36 -6.98 20.82 5.11
N LYS A 37 -5.67 20.89 5.34
CA LYS A 37 -4.99 22.07 5.94
C LYS A 37 -5.69 22.62 7.19
N GLY A 38 -6.13 21.71 8.08
CA GLY A 38 -6.78 22.05 9.34
C GLY A 38 -8.26 22.40 9.27
N ASN A 39 -8.85 22.42 8.08
CA ASN A 39 -10.27 22.75 7.86
C ASN A 39 -11.05 21.50 7.44
N ILE A 40 -12.33 21.47 7.82
CA ILE A 40 -13.29 20.53 7.25
C ILE A 40 -13.65 21.06 5.85
N VAL A 41 -13.33 20.29 4.82
CA VAL A 41 -13.60 20.68 3.43
C VAL A 41 -14.83 19.99 2.85
N GLU A 42 -15.19 18.82 3.37
CA GLU A 42 -16.38 18.10 2.97
C GLU A 42 -16.85 17.18 4.09
N GLN A 43 -18.16 16.94 4.17
CA GLN A 43 -18.74 15.97 5.07
C GLN A 43 -20.07 15.44 4.51
N GLY A 44 -20.33 14.16 4.73
CA GLY A 44 -21.55 13.52 4.23
C GLY A 44 -21.63 12.05 4.63
N SER A 45 -22.61 11.34 4.10
CA SER A 45 -22.66 9.89 4.20
C SER A 45 -21.45 9.27 3.47
N VAL A 46 -21.07 8.06 3.85
CA VAL A 46 -20.03 7.31 3.11
C VAL A 46 -20.36 7.25 1.63
N TRP A 47 -21.65 6.96 1.31
CA TRP A 47 -22.12 6.86 -0.06
C TRP A 47 -21.89 8.15 -0.85
N ASP A 48 -22.27 9.31 -0.29
CA ASP A 48 -22.13 10.59 -0.98
C ASP A 48 -20.66 10.94 -1.23
N ILE A 49 -19.82 10.80 -0.20
CA ILE A 49 -18.38 11.11 -0.30
C ILE A 49 -17.68 10.25 -1.33
N PHE A 50 -18.03 8.95 -1.44
CA PHE A 50 -17.37 8.04 -2.37
C PHE A 50 -17.92 8.09 -3.79
N ASN A 51 -19.21 8.33 -3.96
CA ASN A 51 -19.85 8.29 -5.29
C ASN A 51 -20.09 9.66 -5.91
N ASN A 52 -20.22 10.71 -5.09
CA ASN A 52 -20.52 12.06 -5.57
C ASN A 52 -19.74 13.14 -4.80
N PRO A 53 -18.41 13.03 -4.68
CA PRO A 53 -17.59 14.01 -3.99
C PRO A 53 -17.72 15.38 -4.66
N GLN A 54 -17.90 16.43 -3.86
CA GLN A 54 -18.06 17.79 -4.36
C GLN A 54 -16.74 18.57 -4.29
N HIS A 55 -16.03 18.44 -3.16
CA HIS A 55 -14.81 19.20 -2.97
C HIS A 55 -13.64 18.64 -3.79
N PRO A 56 -12.83 19.49 -4.44
CA PRO A 56 -11.70 19.07 -5.29
C PRO A 56 -10.70 18.18 -4.58
N TYR A 57 -10.40 18.50 -3.33
CA TYR A 57 -9.51 17.69 -2.50
C TYR A 57 -10.03 16.26 -2.33
N THR A 58 -11.34 16.09 -2.06
CA THR A 58 -11.97 14.79 -1.93
C THR A 58 -11.92 14.01 -3.24
N LYS A 59 -12.21 14.68 -4.36
CA LYS A 59 -12.10 14.09 -5.71
C LYS A 59 -10.68 13.60 -5.97
N GLY A 60 -9.68 14.45 -5.73
CA GLY A 60 -8.27 14.09 -5.87
C GLY A 60 -7.85 12.95 -4.95
N LEU A 61 -8.30 12.96 -3.69
CA LEU A 61 -7.99 11.91 -2.70
C LEU A 61 -8.54 10.54 -3.15
N LEU A 62 -9.75 10.51 -3.68
CA LEU A 62 -10.35 9.28 -4.22
C LEU A 62 -9.69 8.83 -5.53
N ALA A 63 -9.33 9.77 -6.40
CA ALA A 63 -8.66 9.51 -7.68
C ALA A 63 -7.23 8.96 -7.52
N CYS A 64 -6.55 9.28 -6.43
CA CYS A 64 -5.21 8.76 -6.13
C CYS A 64 -5.18 7.27 -5.77
N ARG A 65 -6.34 6.61 -5.62
CA ARG A 65 -6.39 5.16 -5.39
C ARG A 65 -6.05 4.42 -6.68
N PRO A 66 -5.10 3.46 -6.64
CA PRO A 66 -4.81 2.64 -7.80
C PRO A 66 -6.06 1.83 -8.18
N PRO A 67 -6.55 1.91 -9.42
CA PRO A 67 -7.63 1.04 -9.87
C PRO A 67 -7.14 -0.40 -9.95
N LEU A 68 -8.01 -1.35 -9.58
CA LEU A 68 -7.64 -2.77 -9.58
C LEU A 68 -7.61 -3.38 -10.99
N ASP A 69 -8.34 -2.79 -11.92
CA ASP A 69 -8.55 -3.28 -13.30
C ASP A 69 -7.61 -2.65 -14.32
N LYS A 70 -6.93 -1.55 -13.97
CA LYS A 70 -6.07 -0.77 -14.87
C LYS A 70 -4.72 -0.48 -14.23
N ARG A 71 -3.69 -0.36 -15.06
CA ARG A 71 -2.40 0.15 -14.63
C ARG A 71 -2.16 1.50 -15.27
N TYR A 72 -1.84 2.50 -14.46
CA TYR A 72 -1.42 3.80 -14.94
C TYR A 72 0.10 3.87 -15.07
N LYS A 73 0.59 4.71 -15.99
CA LYS A 73 2.03 5.05 -16.13
C LYS A 73 2.57 5.65 -14.84
N PHE A 74 1.76 6.49 -14.20
CA PHE A 74 1.97 7.02 -12.85
C PHE A 74 0.61 7.25 -12.19
N LEU A 75 0.57 7.23 -10.86
CA LEU A 75 -0.66 7.51 -10.13
C LEU A 75 -0.89 9.01 -10.05
N PRO A 76 -2.14 9.48 -10.27
CA PRO A 76 -2.49 10.87 -10.01
C PRO A 76 -2.19 11.24 -8.56
N THR A 77 -1.84 12.49 -8.35
CA THR A 77 -1.71 13.08 -7.03
C THR A 77 -2.82 14.08 -6.77
N VAL A 78 -3.10 14.38 -5.51
CA VAL A 78 -4.11 15.40 -5.18
C VAL A 78 -3.80 16.74 -5.84
N SER A 79 -2.50 17.05 -5.99
CA SER A 79 -2.05 18.30 -6.66
C SER A 79 -2.48 18.41 -8.11
N ASP A 80 -2.67 17.29 -8.81
CA ASP A 80 -3.07 17.28 -10.22
C ASP A 80 -4.52 17.75 -10.40
N PHE A 81 -5.33 17.66 -9.33
CA PHE A 81 -6.74 18.07 -9.31
C PHE A 81 -6.96 19.43 -8.62
N MET A 82 -5.89 20.06 -8.15
CA MET A 82 -5.98 21.31 -7.40
C MET A 82 -5.03 22.35 -8.00
N GLN A 83 -5.52 23.58 -8.14
CA GLN A 83 -4.71 24.75 -8.47
C GLN A 83 -4.73 25.72 -7.30
N THR A 84 -3.68 26.53 -7.20
CA THR A 84 -3.65 27.66 -6.28
C THR A 84 -3.99 28.92 -7.07
N ASN A 85 -5.06 29.62 -6.70
CA ASN A 85 -5.42 30.88 -7.33
C ASN A 85 -4.46 32.01 -6.91
N GLU A 86 -4.59 33.17 -7.52
CA GLU A 86 -3.76 34.36 -7.22
C GLU A 86 -3.87 34.82 -5.76
N LYS A 87 -4.91 34.42 -5.03
CA LYS A 87 -5.13 34.72 -3.61
C LYS A 87 -4.53 33.67 -2.67
N GLY A 88 -3.85 32.63 -3.20
CA GLY A 88 -3.27 31.55 -2.41
C GLY A 88 -4.30 30.48 -1.96
N GLU A 89 -5.53 30.51 -2.47
CA GLU A 89 -6.56 29.53 -2.14
C GLU A 89 -6.49 28.34 -3.09
N SER A 90 -6.71 27.17 -2.56
CA SER A 90 -6.74 25.92 -3.36
C SER A 90 -8.11 25.80 -4.04
N VAL A 91 -8.15 25.89 -5.35
CA VAL A 91 -9.34 25.73 -6.20
C VAL A 91 -9.24 24.45 -7.03
N ALA A 92 -10.42 23.93 -7.44
CA ALA A 92 -10.45 22.78 -8.36
C ALA A 92 -9.86 23.11 -9.70
N ASN A 93 -9.16 22.14 -10.29
CA ASN A 93 -9.07 22.05 -11.74
C ASN A 93 -10.40 21.52 -12.27
N ASP A 94 -10.96 22.10 -13.31
CA ASP A 94 -12.17 21.60 -14.01
C ASP A 94 -11.91 20.32 -14.83
N ILE A 95 -10.85 19.57 -14.49
CA ILE A 95 -10.49 18.34 -15.18
C ILE A 95 -11.18 17.17 -14.46
N SER A 96 -11.97 16.40 -15.20
CA SER A 96 -12.54 15.17 -14.66
C SER A 96 -11.42 14.14 -14.41
N VAL A 97 -11.62 13.29 -13.39
CA VAL A 97 -10.66 12.21 -13.08
C VAL A 97 -10.49 11.27 -14.29
N GLU A 98 -11.59 11.01 -15.00
CA GLU A 98 -11.60 10.15 -16.18
C GLU A 98 -10.78 10.76 -17.32
N ASP A 99 -10.94 12.05 -17.60
CA ASP A 99 -10.18 12.73 -18.65
C ASP A 99 -8.69 12.79 -18.29
N PHE A 100 -8.35 13.09 -17.04
CA PHE A 100 -6.96 13.12 -16.60
C PHE A 100 -6.29 11.74 -16.70
N THR A 101 -6.98 10.67 -16.34
CA THR A 101 -6.40 9.32 -16.29
C THR A 101 -6.45 8.57 -17.62
N LYS A 102 -7.23 9.04 -18.61
CA LYS A 102 -7.42 8.37 -19.89
C LYS A 102 -6.10 8.07 -20.62
N ASP A 103 -5.21 9.04 -20.69
CA ASP A 103 -3.91 8.91 -21.38
C ASP A 103 -2.82 8.23 -20.51
N LEU A 104 -3.14 7.99 -19.25
CA LEU A 104 -2.24 7.32 -18.32
C LEU A 104 -2.36 5.80 -18.35
N VAL A 105 -3.43 5.26 -18.92
CA VAL A 105 -3.67 3.80 -18.94
C VAL A 105 -2.62 3.11 -19.79
N VAL A 106 -1.86 2.19 -19.19
CA VAL A 106 -0.94 1.30 -19.91
C VAL A 106 -1.75 0.18 -20.55
N SER A 107 -1.67 0.05 -21.87
CA SER A 107 -2.35 -1.03 -22.57
C SER A 107 -1.81 -2.40 -22.17
N LYS A 108 -2.67 -3.44 -22.23
CA LYS A 108 -2.24 -4.81 -21.94
C LYS A 108 -1.08 -5.25 -22.85
N VAL A 109 -1.14 -4.90 -24.11
CA VAL A 109 -0.08 -5.24 -25.10
C VAL A 109 1.26 -4.60 -24.72
N GLU A 110 1.24 -3.35 -24.34
CA GLU A 110 2.46 -2.63 -23.90
C GLU A 110 3.02 -3.24 -22.62
N ARG A 111 2.16 -3.52 -21.64
CA ARG A 111 2.55 -4.19 -20.40
C ARG A 111 3.18 -5.56 -20.65
N ASP A 112 2.55 -6.41 -21.49
CA ASP A 112 3.03 -7.73 -21.81
C ASP A 112 4.38 -7.67 -22.55
N LYS A 113 4.56 -6.65 -23.40
CA LYS A 113 5.84 -6.39 -24.08
C LYS A 113 6.94 -5.99 -23.09
N GLN A 114 6.63 -5.06 -22.18
CA GLN A 114 7.58 -4.62 -21.14
C GLN A 114 7.97 -5.79 -20.23
N GLN A 115 6.99 -6.59 -19.81
CA GLN A 115 7.23 -7.74 -18.94
C GLN A 115 8.07 -8.83 -19.62
N LYS A 116 7.80 -9.12 -20.89
CA LYS A 116 8.63 -10.06 -21.67
C LYS A 116 10.07 -9.57 -21.82
N ALA A 117 10.27 -8.29 -22.09
CA ALA A 117 11.61 -7.71 -22.21
C ALA A 117 12.34 -7.72 -20.87
N LEU A 118 11.62 -7.48 -19.76
CA LEU A 118 12.18 -7.53 -18.41
C LEU A 118 12.68 -8.93 -18.06
N PHE A 119 11.85 -9.95 -18.23
CA PHE A 119 12.18 -11.32 -17.85
C PHE A 119 13.08 -12.06 -18.88
N ALA A 120 13.42 -11.42 -19.99
CA ALA A 120 14.43 -11.93 -20.92
C ALA A 120 15.87 -11.57 -20.52
N GLN A 121 16.05 -10.74 -19.49
CA GLN A 121 17.34 -10.34 -18.96
C GLN A 121 17.84 -11.35 -17.91
N GLU A 122 19.13 -11.30 -17.61
CA GLU A 122 19.70 -11.95 -16.43
C GLU A 122 19.18 -11.26 -15.17
N PRO A 123 18.77 -12.00 -14.13
CA PRO A 123 18.37 -11.39 -12.87
C PRO A 123 19.49 -10.57 -12.23
N LEU A 124 19.17 -9.37 -11.76
CA LEU A 124 20.10 -8.55 -10.99
C LEU A 124 20.37 -9.14 -9.61
N LEU A 125 19.36 -9.76 -9.01
CA LEU A 125 19.47 -10.43 -7.71
C LEU A 125 18.68 -11.73 -7.75
N GLN A 126 19.33 -12.82 -7.37
CA GLN A 126 18.69 -14.13 -7.19
C GLN A 126 18.70 -14.52 -5.72
N ILE A 127 17.53 -14.80 -5.18
CA ILE A 127 17.36 -15.37 -3.85
C ILE A 127 17.02 -16.83 -3.99
N LYS A 128 17.83 -17.71 -3.39
CA LYS A 128 17.66 -19.17 -3.50
C LYS A 128 17.59 -19.81 -2.11
N ASN A 129 16.44 -20.41 -1.81
CA ASN A 129 16.18 -21.16 -0.57
C ASN A 129 16.57 -20.40 0.70
N LEU A 130 16.33 -19.08 0.74
CA LEU A 130 16.71 -18.21 1.84
C LEU A 130 15.96 -18.59 3.11
N LYS A 131 16.70 -18.74 4.20
CA LYS A 131 16.18 -18.98 5.54
C LYS A 131 16.81 -18.00 6.51
N THR A 132 16.00 -17.42 7.39
CA THR A 132 16.44 -16.58 8.50
C THR A 132 15.68 -16.95 9.75
N TYR A 133 16.38 -17.63 10.66
CA TYR A 133 15.83 -18.17 11.89
C TYR A 133 16.45 -17.45 13.08
N PHE A 134 15.64 -17.12 14.07
CA PHE A 134 16.09 -16.51 15.31
C PHE A 134 16.00 -17.54 16.44
N PRO A 135 17.07 -17.81 17.20
CA PRO A 135 17.05 -18.79 18.26
C PRO A 135 16.21 -18.30 19.44
N ILE A 136 15.35 -19.18 19.95
CA ILE A 136 14.66 -19.02 21.23
C ILE A 136 15.56 -19.62 22.30
N ARG A 137 15.97 -18.79 23.25
CA ARG A 137 16.78 -19.23 24.39
C ARG A 137 15.91 -19.27 25.63
N ASN A 138 15.96 -20.38 26.38
CA ASN A 138 15.22 -20.54 27.59
C ASN A 138 16.14 -21.02 28.75
N GLY A 139 15.79 -20.60 29.97
CA GLY A 139 16.51 -20.97 31.18
C GLY A 139 17.72 -20.10 31.50
N PHE A 140 18.21 -20.26 32.76
CA PHE A 140 19.28 -19.45 33.37
C PHE A 140 20.65 -19.59 32.63
N PHE A 141 20.88 -20.71 31.93
CA PHE A 141 22.09 -20.98 31.17
C PHE A 141 21.97 -20.70 29.67
N GLY A 142 20.84 -20.14 29.19
CA GLY A 142 20.69 -19.61 27.84
C GLY A 142 20.77 -20.64 26.70
N GLY A 143 20.43 -21.91 26.95
CA GLY A 143 20.38 -22.96 25.92
C GLY A 143 19.32 -22.65 24.84
N ILE A 144 19.66 -22.93 23.57
CA ILE A 144 18.70 -22.80 22.44
C ILE A 144 17.71 -23.94 22.57
N THR A 145 16.41 -23.62 22.70
CA THR A 145 15.34 -24.59 22.82
C THR A 145 14.51 -24.74 21.55
N ASP A 146 14.46 -23.68 20.72
CA ASP A 146 13.70 -23.66 19.46
C ASP A 146 14.14 -22.47 18.59
N TYR A 147 13.52 -22.30 17.41
CA TYR A 147 13.77 -21.22 16.49
C TYR A 147 12.48 -20.57 16.00
N VAL A 148 12.45 -19.23 16.00
CA VAL A 148 11.46 -18.48 15.23
C VAL A 148 11.91 -18.47 13.78
N LYS A 149 11.19 -19.17 12.91
CA LYS A 149 11.45 -19.23 11.47
C LYS A 149 10.83 -18.00 10.78
N ALA A 150 11.49 -16.86 10.91
CA ALA A 150 10.96 -15.61 10.37
C ALA A 150 10.94 -15.56 8.83
N VAL A 151 11.89 -16.23 8.19
CA VAL A 151 11.94 -16.49 6.75
C VAL A 151 12.26 -17.95 6.56
N ASP A 152 11.43 -18.70 5.85
CA ASP A 152 11.62 -20.14 5.68
C ASP A 152 11.52 -20.55 4.21
N ASN A 153 12.69 -20.80 3.61
CA ASN A 153 12.84 -21.40 2.28
C ASN A 153 12.19 -20.59 1.14
N ILE A 154 12.42 -19.27 1.09
CA ILE A 154 11.92 -18.42 0.01
C ILE A 154 12.92 -18.34 -1.16
N SER A 155 12.41 -18.26 -2.38
CA SER A 155 13.19 -18.07 -3.59
C SER A 155 12.45 -17.15 -4.55
N PHE A 156 13.17 -16.17 -5.10
CA PHE A 156 12.66 -15.25 -6.12
C PHE A 156 13.81 -14.50 -6.77
N ASP A 157 13.56 -13.97 -7.95
CA ASP A 157 14.52 -13.16 -8.70
C ASP A 157 14.03 -11.71 -8.78
N ILE A 158 14.98 -10.78 -8.91
CA ILE A 158 14.71 -9.37 -9.18
C ILE A 158 15.54 -8.97 -10.39
N PHE A 159 14.91 -8.31 -11.36
CA PHE A 159 15.53 -7.89 -12.62
C PHE A 159 15.89 -6.40 -12.60
N ALA A 160 16.87 -6.02 -13.42
CA ALA A 160 17.25 -4.61 -13.54
C ALA A 160 16.05 -3.76 -14.04
N GLY A 161 15.73 -2.69 -13.31
CA GLY A 161 14.57 -1.83 -13.60
C GLY A 161 13.22 -2.36 -13.12
N GLU A 162 13.19 -3.51 -12.44
CA GLU A 162 11.99 -4.06 -11.82
C GLU A 162 11.69 -3.39 -10.47
N THR A 163 10.40 -3.26 -10.17
CA THR A 163 9.91 -3.03 -8.81
C THR A 163 9.12 -4.24 -8.34
N LEU A 164 9.74 -5.07 -7.50
CA LEU A 164 9.10 -6.23 -6.89
C LEU A 164 8.38 -5.82 -5.60
N GLY A 165 7.07 -6.03 -5.52
CA GLY A 165 6.27 -5.82 -4.32
C GLY A 165 6.26 -7.06 -3.41
N LEU A 166 6.74 -6.95 -2.17
CA LEU A 166 6.65 -7.99 -1.15
C LEU A 166 5.48 -7.68 -0.21
N VAL A 167 4.39 -8.43 -0.31
CA VAL A 167 3.15 -8.21 0.44
C VAL A 167 2.83 -9.37 1.38
N GLY A 168 1.98 -9.12 2.37
CA GLY A 168 1.51 -10.11 3.35
C GLY A 168 1.15 -9.46 4.68
N GLU A 169 0.58 -10.20 5.62
CA GLU A 169 0.15 -9.73 6.93
C GLU A 169 1.32 -9.27 7.82
N SER A 170 0.99 -8.51 8.88
CA SER A 170 1.99 -8.09 9.87
C SER A 170 2.63 -9.33 10.53
N GLY A 171 3.96 -9.32 10.67
CA GLY A 171 4.69 -10.44 11.27
C GLY A 171 5.05 -11.59 10.32
N CYS A 172 4.60 -11.61 9.04
CA CYS A 172 4.89 -12.71 8.11
C CYS A 172 6.33 -12.76 7.55
N GLY A 173 7.26 -11.96 8.05
CA GLY A 173 8.68 -12.02 7.68
C GLY A 173 9.16 -11.02 6.63
N LYS A 174 8.31 -10.13 6.07
CA LYS A 174 8.70 -9.15 5.02
C LYS A 174 9.90 -8.28 5.42
N THR A 175 9.84 -7.67 6.59
CA THR A 175 10.92 -6.83 7.12
C THR A 175 12.21 -7.63 7.35
N THR A 176 12.07 -8.87 7.83
CA THR A 176 13.21 -9.78 8.02
C THR A 176 13.83 -10.13 6.68
N THR A 177 13.03 -10.45 5.66
CA THR A 177 13.49 -10.72 4.30
C THR A 177 14.30 -9.52 3.75
N GLY A 178 13.74 -8.32 3.80
CA GLY A 178 14.43 -7.11 3.33
C GLY A 178 15.74 -6.86 4.07
N ARG A 179 15.74 -6.98 5.41
CA ARG A 179 16.96 -6.83 6.22
C ARG A 179 18.00 -7.89 5.92
N THR A 180 17.59 -9.12 5.65
CA THR A 180 18.53 -10.21 5.30
C THR A 180 19.14 -9.97 3.92
N ILE A 181 18.38 -9.52 2.94
CA ILE A 181 18.89 -9.14 1.60
C ILE A 181 19.93 -8.03 1.71
N LEU A 182 19.68 -7.03 2.55
CA LEU A 182 20.62 -5.93 2.82
C LEU A 182 21.80 -6.33 3.76
N ARG A 183 21.91 -7.61 4.14
CA ARG A 183 22.93 -8.10 5.07
C ARG A 183 22.89 -7.44 6.44
N LEU A 184 21.77 -6.86 6.85
CA LEU A 184 21.55 -6.36 8.21
C LEU A 184 21.20 -7.49 9.20
N ASN A 185 20.68 -8.60 8.68
CA ASN A 185 20.49 -9.85 9.40
C ASN A 185 21.28 -10.94 8.67
N GLU A 186 21.99 -11.78 9.41
CA GLU A 186 22.66 -12.94 8.83
C GLU A 186 21.62 -14.01 8.43
N PRO A 187 21.69 -14.56 7.20
CA PRO A 187 20.86 -15.68 6.82
C PRO A 187 21.29 -16.95 7.56
N THR A 188 20.33 -17.76 7.96
CA THR A 188 20.61 -19.09 8.52
C THR A 188 21.11 -20.05 7.44
N SER A 189 20.55 -19.96 6.24
CA SER A 189 20.99 -20.70 5.05
C SER A 189 20.36 -20.09 3.78
N GLY A 190 20.76 -20.60 2.62
CA GLY A 190 20.35 -20.11 1.32
C GLY A 190 21.43 -19.28 0.65
N GLN A 191 21.14 -18.79 -0.55
CA GLN A 191 22.07 -18.02 -1.37
C GLN A 191 21.42 -16.73 -1.85
N MET A 192 22.19 -15.69 -1.91
CA MET A 192 21.86 -14.39 -2.50
C MET A 192 22.97 -14.03 -3.46
N LEU A 193 22.64 -14.03 -4.76
CA LEU A 193 23.58 -13.80 -5.85
C LEU A 193 23.24 -12.47 -6.53
N TYR A 194 24.24 -11.61 -6.68
CA TYR A 194 24.20 -10.32 -7.39
C TYR A 194 24.97 -10.43 -8.69
#